data_134157cc7a4f308edd55bf72eb1c16dd
#
_entry.id   134157cc7a4f308edd55bf72eb1c16dd
#
_cell.length_a   1.000
_cell.length_b   1.000
_cell.length_c   1.000
_cell.angle_alpha   90.00
_cell.angle_beta   90.00
_cell.angle_gamma   90.00
#
_symmetry.space_group_name_H-M   'P 1'
#
loop_
_entity.id
_entity.type
_entity.pdbx_description
1 polymer ?
#
loop_
_entity_poly.entity_id
_entity_poly.type
_entity_poly.pdbx_seq_one_letter_code
_entity_poly.pdbx_strand_id
1 'polypeptide(L)'
;MAYGKGIAKGMGLTLRSMFKPVATIQYPEEVRPIPVYARTNLLWFEERCTGCSTCAQACPDGCILVATSQDAEGRRNIDRYEIDFRICMYCGLCTEACPYEAIQPGGTFRDAVYWFDDMYHDKYELTRLAHEHLKKNEFTYPNGLKAPRSVIDFIEAEARGENLGPPAGTHAQIPSQPEGAQLPGASGQNRQEKRISG
;
A
#
# COMPACT_ATOMS: atom_id res chain seq x y z
N MET A 1 40.99 41.06 -28.85
CA MET A 1 40.11 40.13 -28.07
C MET A 1 40.00 40.71 -26.68
N ALA A 2 38.79 40.99 -26.17
CA ALA A 2 38.62 41.57 -24.84
C ALA A 2 38.75 40.47 -23.79
N TYR A 3 39.98 40.28 -23.31
CA TYR A 3 40.28 39.39 -22.20
C TYR A 3 39.45 39.81 -20.96
N GLY A 4 38.76 38.86 -20.33
CA GLY A 4 37.97 39.11 -19.12
C GLY A 4 36.47 39.25 -19.29
N LYS A 5 35.92 39.54 -20.47
CA LYS A 5 34.47 39.63 -20.71
C LYS A 5 33.75 38.30 -20.42
N GLY A 6 34.38 37.19 -20.75
CA GLY A 6 33.84 35.86 -20.46
C GLY A 6 33.75 35.56 -18.95
N ILE A 7 34.75 35.96 -18.19
CA ILE A 7 34.80 35.81 -16.73
C ILE A 7 33.69 36.65 -16.09
N ALA A 8 33.59 37.92 -16.46
CA ALA A 8 32.55 38.83 -15.97
C ALA A 8 31.14 38.29 -16.28
N LYS A 9 30.92 37.76 -17.49
CA LYS A 9 29.64 37.15 -17.88
C LYS A 9 29.33 35.89 -17.06
N GLY A 10 30.32 35.05 -16.80
CA GLY A 10 30.18 33.86 -15.95
C GLY A 10 29.84 34.23 -14.51
N MET A 11 30.55 35.21 -13.93
CA MET A 11 30.26 35.74 -12.59
C MET A 11 28.87 36.34 -12.48
N GLY A 12 28.42 37.09 -13.51
CA GLY A 12 27.06 37.62 -13.56
C GLY A 12 25.98 36.54 -13.61
N LEU A 13 26.26 35.42 -14.28
CA LEU A 13 25.33 34.28 -14.35
C LEU A 13 25.21 33.60 -13.01
N THR A 14 26.32 33.39 -12.31
CA THR A 14 26.28 32.77 -10.95
C THR A 14 25.62 33.70 -9.95
N LEU A 15 25.91 35.01 -10.01
CA LEU A 15 25.24 35.98 -9.15
C LEU A 15 23.72 35.98 -9.37
N ARG A 16 23.27 35.95 -10.63
CA ARG A 16 21.86 35.86 -10.96
C ARG A 16 21.22 34.56 -10.39
N SER A 17 21.98 33.46 -10.30
CA SER A 17 21.48 32.20 -9.76
C SER A 17 21.22 32.25 -8.26
N MET A 18 21.89 33.13 -7.51
CA MET A 18 21.65 33.35 -6.07
C MET A 18 20.23 33.89 -5.78
N PHE A 19 19.64 34.63 -6.71
CA PHE A 19 18.32 35.24 -6.56
C PHE A 19 17.19 34.38 -7.18
N LYS A 20 17.51 33.17 -7.66
CA LYS A 20 16.46 32.23 -8.12
C LYS A 20 15.84 31.51 -6.94
N PRO A 21 14.55 31.13 -7.04
CA PRO A 21 13.94 30.27 -6.04
C PRO A 21 14.71 28.95 -5.94
N VAL A 22 14.86 28.43 -4.74
CA VAL A 22 15.54 27.15 -4.49
C VAL A 22 14.76 26.01 -5.17
N ALA A 23 15.48 25.06 -5.76
CA ALA A 23 14.89 23.87 -6.39
C ALA A 23 14.73 22.71 -5.42
N THR A 24 15.46 22.78 -4.30
CA THR A 24 15.41 21.75 -3.24
C THR A 24 14.25 22.01 -2.30
N ILE A 25 13.74 20.94 -1.70
CA ILE A 25 12.71 20.96 -0.65
C ILE A 25 13.34 20.43 0.64
N GLN A 26 12.83 20.86 1.77
CA GLN A 26 13.28 20.40 3.10
C GLN A 26 12.47 19.19 3.53
N TYR A 27 12.77 18.02 2.95
CA TYR A 27 12.16 16.77 3.38
C TYR A 27 12.73 16.35 4.76
N PRO A 28 11.92 15.88 5.74
CA PRO A 28 10.49 15.50 5.61
C PRO A 28 9.48 16.61 5.93
N GLU A 29 9.91 17.83 6.31
CA GLU A 29 9.03 18.93 6.71
C GLU A 29 8.18 19.42 5.53
N GLU A 30 8.82 19.51 4.35
CA GLU A 30 8.16 19.84 3.09
C GLU A 30 8.07 18.61 2.20
N VAL A 31 6.87 18.24 1.79
CA VAL A 31 6.61 17.12 0.87
C VAL A 31 5.88 17.63 -0.35
N ARG A 32 6.37 17.30 -1.55
CA ARG A 32 5.65 17.61 -2.78
C ARG A 32 4.41 16.73 -2.92
N PRO A 33 3.28 17.27 -3.39
CA PRO A 33 2.12 16.46 -3.69
C PRO A 33 2.46 15.42 -4.77
N ILE A 34 2.12 14.17 -4.50
CA ILE A 34 2.35 13.07 -5.44
C ILE A 34 1.25 13.12 -6.49
N PRO A 35 1.58 13.08 -7.79
CA PRO A 35 0.58 13.03 -8.84
C PRO A 35 -0.30 11.78 -8.73
N VAL A 36 -1.58 11.88 -9.06
CA VAL A 36 -2.56 10.78 -8.97
C VAL A 36 -2.15 9.56 -9.83
N TYR A 37 -1.46 9.80 -10.93
CA TYR A 37 -0.97 8.74 -11.82
C TYR A 37 0.38 8.14 -11.40
N ALA A 38 0.95 8.57 -10.27
CA ALA A 38 2.21 8.03 -9.78
C ALA A 38 2.04 6.58 -9.34
N ARG A 39 2.98 5.74 -9.74
CA ARG A 39 3.06 4.35 -9.28
C ARG A 39 3.71 4.33 -7.90
N THR A 40 2.87 4.18 -6.89
CA THR A 40 3.25 4.22 -5.47
C THR A 40 2.95 2.88 -4.82
N ASN A 41 3.00 2.83 -3.48
CA ASN A 41 2.58 1.66 -2.72
C ASN A 41 1.17 1.21 -3.13
N LEU A 42 0.90 -0.07 -3.03
CA LEU A 42 -0.39 -0.67 -3.37
C LEU A 42 -1.26 -0.78 -2.13
N LEU A 43 -2.50 -0.35 -2.27
CA LEU A 43 -3.57 -0.55 -1.28
C LEU A 43 -4.51 -1.62 -1.81
N TRP A 44 -4.90 -2.53 -0.94
CA TRP A 44 -5.87 -3.57 -1.26
C TRP A 44 -7.12 -3.41 -0.40
N PHE A 45 -8.26 -3.30 -1.05
CA PHE A 45 -9.57 -3.12 -0.44
C PHE A 45 -10.32 -4.45 -0.46
N GLU A 46 -10.38 -5.13 0.69
CA GLU A 46 -11.00 -6.45 0.83
C GLU A 46 -12.46 -6.44 0.39
N GLU A 47 -13.21 -5.40 0.75
CA GLU A 47 -14.63 -5.24 0.46
C GLU A 47 -14.96 -5.17 -1.05
N ARG A 48 -13.97 -4.83 -1.87
CA ARG A 48 -14.11 -4.77 -3.34
C ARG A 48 -13.54 -5.99 -4.04
N CYS A 49 -12.79 -6.82 -3.33
CA CYS A 49 -12.10 -7.96 -3.91
C CYS A 49 -13.00 -9.18 -4.00
N THR A 50 -13.06 -9.82 -5.16
CA THR A 50 -13.82 -11.06 -5.40
C THR A 50 -12.92 -12.31 -5.42
N GLY A 51 -11.62 -12.17 -5.18
CA GLY A 51 -10.68 -13.29 -5.23
C GLY A 51 -10.49 -13.90 -6.64
N CYS A 52 -10.67 -13.12 -7.70
CA CYS A 52 -10.60 -13.62 -9.08
C CYS A 52 -9.19 -13.95 -9.57
N SER A 53 -8.14 -13.59 -8.81
CA SER A 53 -6.72 -13.81 -9.11
C SER A 53 -6.20 -13.15 -10.39
N THR A 54 -6.96 -12.24 -11.03
CA THR A 54 -6.54 -11.53 -12.25
C THR A 54 -5.29 -10.67 -11.98
N CYS A 55 -5.22 -10.03 -10.81
CA CYS A 55 -4.05 -9.24 -10.41
C CYS A 55 -2.78 -10.10 -10.27
N ALA A 56 -2.90 -11.33 -9.76
CA ALA A 56 -1.78 -12.27 -9.65
C ALA A 56 -1.31 -12.75 -11.03
N GLN A 57 -2.23 -12.98 -11.96
CA GLN A 57 -1.91 -13.38 -13.34
C GLN A 57 -1.27 -12.25 -14.15
N ALA A 58 -1.67 -11.00 -13.88
CA ALA A 58 -1.10 -9.82 -14.54
C ALA A 58 0.28 -9.42 -13.99
N CYS A 59 0.68 -9.98 -12.86
CA CYS A 59 1.95 -9.61 -12.21
C CYS A 59 3.13 -10.31 -12.92
N PRO A 60 4.07 -9.56 -13.54
CA PRO A 60 5.22 -10.16 -14.22
C PRO A 60 6.19 -10.85 -13.26
N ASP A 61 6.31 -10.33 -12.02
CA ASP A 61 7.24 -10.85 -11.01
C ASP A 61 6.60 -11.92 -10.12
N GLY A 62 5.29 -12.20 -10.28
CA GLY A 62 4.59 -13.17 -9.45
C GLY A 62 4.57 -12.84 -7.96
N CYS A 63 4.61 -11.54 -7.61
CA CYS A 63 4.67 -11.07 -6.21
C CYS A 63 3.32 -11.13 -5.48
N ILE A 64 2.21 -11.45 -6.16
CA ILE A 64 0.87 -11.51 -5.58
C ILE A 64 0.41 -12.96 -5.49
N LEU A 65 0.04 -13.39 -4.28
CA LEU A 65 -0.54 -14.69 -4.03
C LEU A 65 -2.00 -14.53 -3.60
N VAL A 66 -2.89 -15.24 -4.29
CA VAL A 66 -4.33 -15.25 -3.97
C VAL A 66 -4.77 -16.70 -3.85
N ALA A 67 -5.23 -17.07 -2.64
CA ALA A 67 -5.87 -18.37 -2.40
C ALA A 67 -7.32 -18.15 -1.99
N THR A 68 -8.21 -18.91 -2.60
CA THR A 68 -9.66 -18.81 -2.37
C THR A 68 -10.26 -20.19 -2.17
N SER A 69 -11.24 -20.29 -1.27
CA SER A 69 -12.11 -21.44 -1.09
C SER A 69 -13.55 -21.11 -1.52
N GLN A 70 -14.38 -22.14 -1.61
CA GLN A 70 -15.81 -21.97 -1.84
C GLN A 70 -16.57 -22.53 -0.65
N ASP A 71 -17.53 -21.75 -0.15
CA ASP A 71 -18.44 -22.21 0.90
C ASP A 71 -19.46 -23.22 0.35
N ALA A 72 -20.19 -23.85 1.26
CA ALA A 72 -21.27 -24.76 0.92
C ALA A 72 -22.38 -24.10 0.06
N GLU A 73 -22.53 -22.77 0.18
CA GLU A 73 -23.44 -21.93 -0.60
C GLU A 73 -22.86 -21.48 -1.96
N GLY A 74 -21.65 -21.93 -2.30
CA GLY A 74 -20.96 -21.59 -3.55
C GLY A 74 -20.36 -20.17 -3.57
N ARG A 75 -20.31 -19.48 -2.44
CA ARG A 75 -19.66 -18.17 -2.33
C ARG A 75 -18.15 -18.37 -2.25
N ARG A 76 -17.41 -17.46 -2.88
CA ARG A 76 -15.95 -17.50 -2.88
C ARG A 76 -15.41 -16.69 -1.70
N ASN A 77 -14.64 -17.33 -0.82
CA ASN A 77 -13.94 -16.70 0.28
C ASN A 77 -12.47 -16.50 -0.09
N ILE A 78 -11.89 -15.38 0.35
CA ILE A 78 -10.47 -15.09 0.19
C ILE A 78 -9.75 -15.58 1.44
N ASP A 79 -9.11 -16.74 1.35
CA ASP A 79 -8.39 -17.34 2.47
C ASP A 79 -7.06 -16.64 2.69
N ARG A 80 -6.33 -16.39 1.59
CA ARG A 80 -5.04 -15.69 1.61
C ARG A 80 -4.97 -14.67 0.48
N TYR A 81 -4.49 -13.50 0.80
CA TYR A 81 -4.12 -12.47 -0.14
C TYR A 81 -2.82 -11.84 0.36
N GLU A 82 -1.77 -11.99 -0.39
CA GLU A 82 -0.43 -11.61 0.03
C GLU A 82 0.30 -10.89 -1.09
N ILE A 83 1.05 -9.86 -0.73
CA ILE A 83 1.90 -9.13 -1.67
C ILE A 83 3.33 -9.11 -1.12
N ASP A 84 4.26 -9.63 -1.91
CA ASP A 84 5.68 -9.56 -1.61
C ASP A 84 6.29 -8.29 -2.24
N PHE A 85 6.40 -7.23 -1.44
CA PHE A 85 6.99 -5.97 -1.89
C PHE A 85 8.51 -6.02 -2.04
N ARG A 86 9.16 -7.11 -1.60
CA ARG A 86 10.60 -7.30 -1.77
C ARG A 86 11.00 -7.49 -3.23
N ILE A 87 10.10 -8.06 -4.03
CA ILE A 87 10.29 -8.34 -5.46
C ILE A 87 9.38 -7.52 -6.36
N CYS A 88 8.44 -6.76 -5.79
CA CYS A 88 7.50 -5.93 -6.54
C CYS A 88 8.21 -4.74 -7.18
N MET A 89 8.12 -4.61 -8.52
CA MET A 89 8.68 -3.47 -9.26
C MET A 89 7.76 -2.24 -9.33
N TYR A 90 6.62 -2.26 -8.64
CA TYR A 90 5.62 -1.17 -8.64
C TYR A 90 5.16 -0.77 -10.07
N CYS A 91 5.03 -1.72 -10.97
CA CYS A 91 4.66 -1.47 -12.38
C CYS A 91 3.21 -1.03 -12.58
N GLY A 92 2.31 -1.32 -11.61
CA GLY A 92 0.89 -0.94 -11.67
C GLY A 92 0.00 -1.82 -12.55
N LEU A 93 0.52 -2.88 -13.19
CA LEU A 93 -0.29 -3.77 -14.05
C LEU A 93 -1.42 -4.46 -13.27
N CYS A 94 -1.20 -4.79 -12.00
CA CYS A 94 -2.23 -5.39 -11.14
C CYS A 94 -3.40 -4.44 -10.88
N THR A 95 -3.15 -3.11 -10.81
CA THR A 95 -4.20 -2.11 -10.62
C THR A 95 -5.01 -1.92 -11.89
N GLU A 96 -4.37 -1.92 -13.05
CA GLU A 96 -5.02 -1.82 -14.35
C GLU A 96 -5.83 -3.07 -14.71
N ALA A 97 -5.34 -4.25 -14.30
CA ALA A 97 -6.00 -5.53 -14.58
C ALA A 97 -7.20 -5.81 -13.67
N CYS A 98 -7.37 -5.10 -12.56
CA CYS A 98 -8.44 -5.38 -11.60
C CYS A 98 -9.78 -4.77 -12.04
N PRO A 99 -10.78 -5.58 -12.46
CA PRO A 99 -12.07 -5.05 -12.94
C PRO A 99 -12.93 -4.44 -11.82
N TYR A 100 -12.59 -4.76 -10.55
CA TYR A 100 -13.33 -4.27 -9.38
C TYR A 100 -12.60 -3.12 -8.68
N GLU A 101 -11.44 -2.69 -9.21
CA GLU A 101 -10.60 -1.65 -8.61
C GLU A 101 -10.33 -1.91 -7.11
N ALA A 102 -10.19 -3.19 -6.74
CA ALA A 102 -9.91 -3.61 -5.38
C ALA A 102 -8.45 -3.38 -4.98
N ILE A 103 -7.53 -3.26 -5.95
CA ILE A 103 -6.14 -2.91 -5.73
C ILE A 103 -5.84 -1.59 -6.45
N GLN A 104 -5.32 -0.61 -5.72
CA GLN A 104 -5.10 0.75 -6.22
C GLN A 104 -3.79 1.33 -5.68
N PRO A 105 -3.18 2.31 -6.38
CA PRO A 105 -2.02 3.01 -5.86
C PRO A 105 -2.41 3.91 -4.69
N GLY A 106 -1.67 3.85 -3.59
CA GLY A 106 -1.98 4.56 -2.35
C GLY A 106 -1.49 6.01 -2.29
N GLY A 107 -0.79 6.50 -3.31
CA GLY A 107 -0.30 7.87 -3.34
C GLY A 107 0.76 8.20 -2.29
N THR A 108 1.44 7.19 -1.73
CA THR A 108 2.51 7.36 -0.74
C THR A 108 3.73 6.51 -1.10
N PHE A 109 4.90 6.86 -0.55
CA PHE A 109 6.15 6.10 -0.65
C PHE A 109 6.69 5.72 0.73
N ARG A 110 5.83 5.63 1.75
CA ARG A 110 6.24 5.42 3.14
C ARG A 110 6.35 3.94 3.52
N ASP A 111 6.87 3.11 2.62
CA ASP A 111 7.01 1.67 2.83
C ASP A 111 8.45 1.30 3.22
N ALA A 112 9.24 2.28 3.70
CA ALA A 112 10.59 2.02 4.18
C ALA A 112 10.57 1.28 5.52
N VAL A 113 11.22 0.14 5.57
CA VAL A 113 11.32 -0.72 6.74
C VAL A 113 12.78 -1.05 7.04
N TYR A 114 13.08 -1.44 8.29
CA TYR A 114 14.44 -1.84 8.68
C TYR A 114 14.76 -3.29 8.30
N TRP A 115 13.77 -4.16 8.33
CA TRP A 115 13.93 -5.58 8.08
C TRP A 115 13.29 -5.95 6.75
N PHE A 116 13.99 -6.73 5.97
CA PHE A 116 13.55 -7.17 4.66
C PHE A 116 12.22 -7.96 4.70
N ASP A 117 12.02 -8.73 5.76
CA ASP A 117 10.80 -9.52 5.94
C ASP A 117 9.55 -8.67 6.22
N ASP A 118 9.72 -7.44 6.72
CA ASP A 118 8.61 -6.52 6.96
C ASP A 118 7.99 -5.96 5.65
N MET A 119 8.64 -6.21 4.50
CA MET A 119 8.10 -5.89 3.17
C MET A 119 7.15 -6.96 2.61
N TYR A 120 6.94 -8.05 3.34
CA TYR A 120 5.97 -9.06 2.98
C TYR A 120 4.66 -8.77 3.71
N HIS A 121 3.62 -8.38 2.96
CA HIS A 121 2.35 -7.98 3.53
C HIS A 121 1.32 -9.09 3.32
N ASP A 122 0.72 -9.50 4.40
CA ASP A 122 -0.40 -10.42 4.41
C ASP A 122 -1.74 -9.68 4.25
N LYS A 123 -2.83 -10.44 4.17
CA LYS A 123 -4.21 -9.93 4.05
C LYS A 123 -4.55 -8.89 5.12
N TYR A 124 -4.16 -9.14 6.38
CA TYR A 124 -4.51 -8.27 7.50
C TYR A 124 -3.76 -6.94 7.45
N GLU A 125 -2.47 -7.00 7.14
CA GLU A 125 -1.64 -5.81 7.01
C GLU A 125 -2.10 -4.94 5.84
N LEU A 126 -2.43 -5.54 4.70
CA LEU A 126 -2.96 -4.83 3.53
C LEU A 126 -4.30 -4.16 3.83
N THR A 127 -5.22 -4.85 4.53
CA THR A 127 -6.49 -4.28 4.95
C THR A 127 -6.29 -3.14 5.94
N ARG A 128 -5.38 -3.28 6.91
CA ARG A 128 -5.04 -2.21 7.85
C ARG A 128 -4.54 -0.96 7.15
N LEU A 129 -3.62 -1.11 6.20
CA LEU A 129 -3.07 0.01 5.41
C LEU A 129 -4.16 0.70 4.57
N ALA A 130 -5.07 -0.10 3.98
CA ALA A 130 -6.21 0.43 3.23
C ALA A 130 -7.17 1.24 4.13
N HIS A 131 -7.49 0.73 5.32
CA HIS A 131 -8.34 1.44 6.29
C HIS A 131 -7.68 2.72 6.80
N GLU A 132 -6.37 2.71 7.08
CA GLU A 132 -5.63 3.92 7.46
C GLU A 132 -5.67 4.98 6.34
N HIS A 133 -5.54 4.56 5.09
CA HIS A 133 -5.67 5.46 3.94
C HIS A 133 -7.07 6.07 3.86
N LEU A 134 -8.14 5.27 4.03
CA LEU A 134 -9.51 5.77 4.01
C LEU A 134 -9.78 6.75 5.15
N LYS A 135 -9.32 6.47 6.37
CA LYS A 135 -9.42 7.40 7.51
C LYS A 135 -8.76 8.74 7.21
N LYS A 136 -7.58 8.72 6.59
CA LYS A 136 -6.81 9.93 6.27
C LYS A 136 -7.42 10.76 5.15
N ASN A 137 -8.12 10.14 4.19
CA ASN A 137 -8.67 10.76 2.99
C ASN A 137 -10.20 10.88 3.03
N GLU A 138 -10.80 11.13 4.22
CA GLU A 138 -12.23 11.33 4.39
C GLU A 138 -13.09 10.20 3.77
N PHE A 139 -12.64 8.96 3.94
CA PHE A 139 -13.28 7.76 3.39
C PHE A 139 -13.46 7.79 1.87
N THR A 140 -12.50 8.40 1.18
CA THR A 140 -12.47 8.45 -0.28
C THR A 140 -11.39 7.50 -0.81
N TYR A 141 -11.76 6.62 -1.74
CA TYR A 141 -10.81 5.75 -2.44
C TYR A 141 -9.89 6.55 -3.35
N PRO A 142 -8.71 6.03 -3.72
CA PRO A 142 -7.79 6.72 -4.64
C PRO A 142 -8.41 7.08 -6.00
N ASN A 143 -9.43 6.35 -6.46
CA ASN A 143 -10.19 6.64 -7.68
C ASN A 143 -11.25 7.75 -7.52
N GLY A 144 -11.35 8.38 -6.35
CA GLY A 144 -12.30 9.47 -6.07
C GLY A 144 -13.70 9.02 -5.65
N LEU A 145 -13.99 7.73 -5.60
CA LEU A 145 -15.26 7.22 -5.10
C LEU A 145 -15.27 7.23 -3.56
N LYS A 146 -16.43 7.54 -2.97
CA LYS A 146 -16.60 7.44 -1.51
C LYS A 146 -16.82 5.99 -1.09
N ALA A 147 -16.26 5.61 0.05
CA ALA A 147 -16.50 4.30 0.64
C ALA A 147 -17.98 4.14 1.02
N PRO A 148 -18.56 2.95 0.89
CA PRO A 148 -19.94 2.68 1.32
C PRO A 148 -20.07 2.84 2.84
N ARG A 149 -21.25 3.23 3.31
CA ARG A 149 -21.49 3.47 4.75
C ARG A 149 -21.16 2.28 5.63
N SER A 150 -21.42 1.06 5.16
CA SER A 150 -21.06 -0.17 5.89
C SER A 150 -19.58 -0.29 6.21
N VAL A 151 -18.71 0.15 5.30
CA VAL A 151 -17.25 0.16 5.50
C VAL A 151 -16.85 1.29 6.44
N ILE A 152 -17.48 2.46 6.31
CA ILE A 152 -17.22 3.61 7.20
C ILE A 152 -17.58 3.25 8.64
N ASP A 153 -18.79 2.73 8.86
CA ASP A 153 -19.29 2.32 10.18
C ASP A 153 -18.38 1.24 10.81
N PHE A 154 -17.90 0.30 10.00
CA PHE A 154 -16.96 -0.73 10.44
C PHE A 154 -15.61 -0.12 10.88
N ILE A 155 -15.02 0.75 10.08
CA ILE A 155 -13.74 1.41 10.38
C ILE A 155 -13.85 2.30 11.62
N GLU A 156 -14.98 3.00 11.80
CA GLU A 156 -15.24 3.83 12.99
C GLU A 156 -15.45 2.98 14.24
N ALA A 157 -16.14 1.85 14.13
CA ALA A 157 -16.34 0.93 15.23
C ALA A 157 -15.03 0.26 15.67
N GLU A 158 -14.18 -0.14 14.71
CA GLU A 158 -12.82 -0.61 14.99
C GLU A 158 -11.99 0.46 15.73
N ALA A 159 -12.11 1.73 15.34
CA ALA A 159 -11.43 2.83 16.02
C ALA A 159 -11.93 3.05 17.46
N ARG A 160 -13.20 2.68 17.77
CA ARG A 160 -13.76 2.69 19.12
C ARG A 160 -13.40 1.45 19.93
N GLY A 161 -12.72 0.48 19.34
CA GLY A 161 -12.36 -0.80 20.00
C GLY A 161 -13.51 -1.80 20.09
N GLU A 162 -14.57 -1.62 19.32
CA GLU A 162 -15.66 -2.57 19.19
C GLU A 162 -15.26 -3.66 18.20
N ASN A 163 -15.18 -4.92 18.65
CA ASN A 163 -14.98 -6.08 17.78
C ASN A 163 -16.26 -6.37 16.98
N LEU A 164 -16.52 -5.58 15.95
CA LEU A 164 -17.49 -5.96 14.94
C LEU A 164 -16.80 -6.93 13.97
N GLY A 165 -17.43 -8.10 13.76
CA GLY A 165 -17.01 -8.98 12.67
C GLY A 165 -17.02 -8.25 11.32
N PRO A 166 -16.39 -8.80 10.28
CA PRO A 166 -16.29 -8.16 8.96
C PRO A 166 -17.66 -7.68 8.47
N PRO A 167 -17.74 -6.53 7.78
CA PRO A 167 -19.00 -5.94 7.35
C PRO A 167 -19.78 -6.92 6.48
N ALA A 168 -21.10 -6.98 6.68
CA ALA A 168 -21.99 -7.87 5.94
C ALA A 168 -21.87 -7.62 4.42
N GLY A 169 -21.37 -8.61 3.69
CA GLY A 169 -21.06 -8.51 2.25
C GLY A 169 -19.58 -8.69 1.92
N THR A 170 -18.67 -8.56 2.87
CA THR A 170 -17.31 -9.04 2.73
C THR A 170 -17.31 -10.55 2.98
N HIS A 171 -16.81 -11.31 2.01
CA HIS A 171 -16.70 -12.76 2.08
C HIS A 171 -15.61 -13.22 3.03
N ALA A 172 -15.69 -12.85 4.32
CA ALA A 172 -14.75 -13.35 5.30
C ALA A 172 -15.38 -13.43 6.69
N GLN A 173 -15.99 -14.55 6.98
CA GLN A 173 -15.85 -15.09 8.31
C GLN A 173 -14.42 -15.62 8.41
N ILE A 174 -13.58 -14.90 9.16
CA ILE A 174 -12.21 -15.32 9.45
C ILE A 174 -12.32 -16.60 10.30
N PRO A 175 -11.94 -17.79 9.81
CA PRO A 175 -11.69 -18.89 10.70
C PRO A 175 -10.47 -18.48 11.53
N SER A 176 -10.60 -18.52 12.86
CA SER A 176 -9.46 -18.54 13.78
C SER A 176 -8.38 -19.39 13.14
N GLN A 177 -7.16 -18.85 13.01
CA GLN A 177 -6.02 -19.56 12.39
C GLN A 177 -6.02 -21.02 12.85
N PRO A 178 -5.91 -22.00 11.95
CA PRO A 178 -5.66 -23.36 12.37
C PRO A 178 -4.30 -23.33 13.08
N GLU A 179 -4.32 -23.55 14.40
CA GLU A 179 -3.13 -23.80 15.20
C GLU A 179 -2.38 -24.95 14.53
N GLY A 180 -1.29 -24.66 13.83
CA GLY A 180 -0.41 -25.69 13.28
C GLY A 180 0.02 -25.58 11.82
N ALA A 181 -0.41 -24.62 11.03
CA ALA A 181 0.14 -24.44 9.68
C ALA A 181 1.52 -23.74 9.75
N GLN A 182 2.55 -24.50 10.09
CA GLN A 182 3.93 -24.06 9.92
C GLN A 182 4.25 -23.98 8.42
N LEU A 183 4.32 -22.75 7.90
CA LEU A 183 4.87 -22.49 6.58
C LEU A 183 6.37 -22.81 6.61
N PRO A 184 6.91 -23.49 5.60
CA PRO A 184 8.36 -23.66 5.45
C PRO A 184 8.98 -22.27 5.20
N GLY A 185 9.62 -21.69 6.24
CA GLY A 185 10.31 -20.41 6.16
C GLY A 185 9.77 -19.26 7.00
N ALA A 186 8.57 -19.35 7.57
CA ALA A 186 8.03 -18.33 8.47
C ALA A 186 8.30 -18.68 9.94
N SER A 187 9.54 -18.46 10.39
CA SER A 187 9.87 -18.46 11.83
C SER A 187 9.40 -17.15 12.49
N GLY A 188 8.06 -16.96 12.54
CA GLY A 188 7.43 -15.77 13.14
C GLY A 188 7.44 -15.72 14.66
N GLN A 189 8.09 -16.67 15.34
CA GLN A 189 8.05 -16.74 16.80
C GLN A 189 9.11 -15.93 17.55
N ASN A 190 9.86 -15.05 16.86
CA ASN A 190 10.90 -14.27 17.56
C ASN A 190 10.89 -12.77 17.21
N ARG A 191 9.73 -12.22 16.82
CA ARG A 191 9.64 -10.79 16.44
C ARG A 191 9.58 -9.84 17.63
N GLN A 192 9.05 -10.26 18.76
CA GLN A 192 8.92 -9.39 19.94
C GLN A 192 10.13 -9.44 20.87
N GLU A 193 10.82 -10.55 20.98
CA GLU A 193 11.98 -10.67 21.90
C GLU A 193 13.26 -10.02 21.37
N LYS A 194 13.46 -9.89 20.05
CA LYS A 194 14.61 -9.19 19.48
C LYS A 194 14.54 -7.65 19.52
N ARG A 195 13.37 -7.08 19.83
CA ARG A 195 13.21 -5.62 19.96
C ARG A 195 13.69 -5.05 21.30
N ILE A 196 13.99 -5.88 22.28
CA ILE A 196 14.30 -5.48 23.67
C ILE A 196 15.77 -5.74 24.03
N SER A 197 16.56 -6.43 23.20
CA SER A 197 17.94 -6.82 23.49
C SER A 197 18.99 -6.30 22.50
N GLY A 198 18.73 -5.18 21.82
CA GLY A 198 19.69 -4.49 20.96
C GLY A 198 19.89 -3.04 21.37
#